data_98dbe9a05034c869460e2cf68dbe5eae
#
_entry.id   98dbe9a05034c869460e2cf68dbe5eae
#
_cell.length_a   1.000
_cell.length_b   1.000
_cell.length_c   1.000
_cell.angle_alpha   90.00
_cell.angle_beta   90.00
_cell.angle_gamma   90.00
#
_symmetry.space_group_name_H-M   'P 1'
#
loop_
_entity.id
_entity.type
_entity.pdbx_description
1 polymer ?
#
loop_
_entity_poly.entity_id
_entity_poly.type
_entity_poly.pdbx_seq_one_letter_code
_entity_poly.pdbx_strand_id
1 'polypeptide(L)'
;MKFNSFIESLREKGDSQFSDNQLSTDVISIDQISHPINNDRREIFYKYAEVNEVIQKFNNIVIGEIGNFTEKKSVTHFEYKKGNKKNFVEDQRKILSIAEKIKRNFKRVIIFSIGGSNLGPSLMNDIFNKNDLEIIFITGSDPDEYSSIQIQEDDALVISSKSFGTLETLSSYKKVCGNNFYHNTFAITANKSKALDFGIHEENIVSFDSSTGGRFSIWSPINLVLCLLEGEKGYKDLLKGGKEMDDACLK
;
A
#
# COMPACT_ATOMS: atom_id res chain seq x y z
N MET A 1 12.33 20.75 23.59
CA MET A 1 13.28 21.54 22.75
C MET A 1 12.49 22.10 21.58
N LYS A 2 12.59 23.42 21.31
CA LYS A 2 11.93 24.02 20.13
C LYS A 2 12.68 23.62 18.86
N PHE A 3 11.99 23.52 17.74
CA PHE A 3 12.59 23.08 16.47
C PHE A 3 13.84 23.88 16.06
N ASN A 4 13.79 25.21 16.21
CA ASN A 4 14.95 26.06 15.86
C ASN A 4 16.18 25.76 16.74
N SER A 5 16.02 25.60 18.06
CA SER A 5 17.15 25.25 18.92
C SER A 5 17.68 23.84 18.68
N PHE A 6 16.84 22.92 18.17
CA PHE A 6 17.27 21.61 17.70
C PHE A 6 18.15 21.73 16.45
N ILE A 7 17.75 22.54 15.47
CA ILE A 7 18.55 22.76 14.25
C ILE A 7 19.89 23.45 14.58
N GLU A 8 19.88 24.42 15.51
CA GLU A 8 21.13 25.08 15.94
C GLU A 8 22.08 24.08 16.59
N SER A 9 21.61 23.23 17.50
CA SER A 9 22.46 22.20 18.12
C SER A 9 23.03 21.18 17.13
N LEU A 10 22.31 20.88 16.04
CA LEU A 10 22.85 20.02 14.97
C LEU A 10 23.97 20.70 14.14
N ARG A 11 23.87 22.04 13.98
CA ARG A 11 24.88 22.83 13.24
C ARG A 11 26.17 23.03 14.02
N GLU A 12 26.05 23.16 15.35
CA GLU A 12 27.22 23.35 16.24
C GLU A 12 28.09 22.08 16.34
N LYS A 13 27.54 20.91 16.09
CA LYS A 13 28.26 19.64 16.10
C LYS A 13 28.83 19.36 14.71
N GLY A 14 30.10 19.80 14.52
CA GLY A 14 30.82 19.58 13.28
C GLY A 14 31.04 18.11 12.92
N ASP A 15 31.75 17.86 11.83
CA ASP A 15 32.04 16.51 11.30
C ASP A 15 33.11 15.80 12.16
N SER A 16 32.71 15.31 13.33
CA SER A 16 33.54 14.42 14.15
C SER A 16 33.54 13.01 13.54
N GLN A 17 34.63 12.28 13.77
CA GLN A 17 34.87 10.96 13.20
C GLN A 17 33.66 10.01 13.40
N PHE A 18 33.27 9.37 12.30
CA PHE A 18 32.22 8.36 12.27
C PHE A 18 32.74 7.08 12.92
N SER A 19 32.14 6.68 14.03
CA SER A 19 32.48 5.41 14.67
C SER A 19 31.42 4.44 14.33
N ASP A 20 30.78 3.82 14.00
CA ASP A 20 29.81 2.79 13.69
C ASP A 20 28.65 3.31 12.79
N ASN A 21 28.70 2.94 11.54
CA ASN A 21 27.71 3.35 10.54
C ASN A 21 26.57 2.36 10.36
N GLN A 22 26.53 1.29 11.15
CA GLN A 22 25.54 0.24 11.00
C GLN A 22 24.50 0.32 12.12
N LEU A 23 23.23 0.37 11.73
CA LEU A 23 22.09 0.16 12.61
C LEU A 23 21.49 -1.21 12.31
N SER A 24 21.43 -2.08 13.29
CA SER A 24 20.89 -3.43 13.11
C SER A 24 19.73 -3.68 14.06
N THR A 25 18.70 -4.34 13.55
CA THR A 25 17.63 -4.96 14.31
C THR A 25 17.67 -6.48 14.07
N ASP A 26 16.81 -7.23 14.72
CA ASP A 26 16.67 -8.67 14.46
C ASP A 26 16.20 -8.99 13.02
N VAL A 27 15.70 -7.97 12.31
CA VAL A 27 15.07 -8.11 10.98
C VAL A 27 15.87 -7.43 9.87
N ILE A 28 16.41 -6.24 10.14
CA ILE A 28 17.09 -5.38 9.16
C ILE A 28 18.40 -4.85 9.71
N SER A 29 19.40 -4.81 8.85
CA SER A 29 20.65 -4.08 9.07
C SER A 29 20.71 -2.90 8.07
N ILE A 30 20.90 -1.69 8.60
CA ILE A 30 21.00 -0.46 7.80
C ILE A 30 22.41 0.06 7.91
N ASP A 31 23.10 0.15 6.78
CA ASP A 31 24.41 0.78 6.66
C ASP A 31 24.25 2.27 6.33
N GLN A 32 24.86 3.13 7.12
CA GLN A 32 24.76 4.59 6.98
C GLN A 32 25.94 5.21 6.20
N ILE A 33 26.63 4.43 5.38
CA ILE A 33 27.81 4.92 4.59
C ILE A 33 27.45 6.15 3.77
N SER A 34 26.29 6.18 3.14
CA SER A 34 25.88 7.27 2.25
C SER A 34 25.48 8.56 2.97
N HIS A 35 24.95 8.45 4.20
CA HIS A 35 24.45 9.58 5.00
C HIS A 35 24.81 9.39 6.47
N PRO A 36 26.10 9.42 6.81
CA PRO A 36 26.56 9.12 8.15
C PRO A 36 26.07 10.17 9.15
N ILE A 37 25.50 9.71 10.26
CA ILE A 37 25.15 10.53 11.41
C ILE A 37 26.09 10.14 12.55
N ASN A 38 26.95 11.08 12.98
CA ASN A 38 27.85 10.83 14.09
C ASN A 38 27.10 10.65 15.42
N ASN A 39 27.74 10.06 16.43
CA ASN A 39 27.11 9.75 17.72
C ASN A 39 26.57 11.01 18.40
N ASP A 40 27.26 12.12 18.35
CA ASP A 40 26.83 13.38 18.97
C ASP A 40 25.53 13.89 18.36
N ARG A 41 25.42 13.85 17.02
CA ARG A 41 24.18 14.21 16.31
C ARG A 41 23.05 13.22 16.62
N ARG A 42 23.37 11.93 16.73
CA ARG A 42 22.40 10.89 17.10
C ARG A 42 21.81 11.13 18.49
N GLU A 43 22.64 11.49 19.48
CA GLU A 43 22.18 11.85 20.82
C GLU A 43 21.25 13.08 20.81
N ILE A 44 21.53 14.09 19.99
CA ILE A 44 20.65 15.26 19.82
C ILE A 44 19.29 14.83 19.28
N PHE A 45 19.24 13.93 18.29
CA PHE A 45 17.99 13.39 17.77
C PHE A 45 17.22 12.61 18.84
N TYR A 46 17.88 11.75 19.61
CA TYR A 46 17.24 11.03 20.70
C TYR A 46 16.65 11.95 21.75
N LYS A 47 17.42 12.95 22.19
CA LYS A 47 16.93 13.94 23.14
C LYS A 47 15.76 14.75 22.59
N TYR A 48 15.78 15.10 21.32
CA TYR A 48 14.64 15.76 20.67
C TYR A 48 13.40 14.86 20.62
N ALA A 49 13.58 13.60 20.28
CA ALA A 49 12.51 12.60 20.23
C ALA A 49 11.89 12.37 21.63
N GLU A 50 12.71 12.24 22.66
CA GLU A 50 12.27 12.08 24.05
C GLU A 50 11.46 13.29 24.53
N VAL A 51 12.01 14.51 24.42
CA VAL A 51 11.35 15.75 24.87
C VAL A 51 10.03 16.01 24.12
N ASN A 52 9.89 15.53 22.90
CA ASN A 52 8.69 15.67 22.10
C ASN A 52 7.78 14.43 22.14
N GLU A 53 8.10 13.47 22.99
CA GLU A 53 7.28 12.24 23.18
C GLU A 53 7.02 11.49 21.87
N VAL A 54 8.01 11.42 20.97
CA VAL A 54 7.82 10.88 19.61
C VAL A 54 7.36 9.44 19.66
N ILE A 55 7.99 8.59 20.49
CA ILE A 55 7.62 7.17 20.61
C ILE A 55 6.21 7.02 21.20
N GLN A 56 5.85 7.80 22.21
CA GLN A 56 4.51 7.73 22.78
C GLN A 56 3.44 8.18 21.77
N LYS A 57 3.68 9.26 21.04
CA LYS A 57 2.79 9.71 19.96
C LYS A 57 2.64 8.68 18.86
N PHE A 58 3.74 8.01 18.50
CA PHE A 58 3.72 6.92 17.53
C PHE A 58 2.88 5.74 18.03
N ASN A 59 3.08 5.32 19.29
CA ASN A 59 2.27 4.29 19.92
C ASN A 59 0.77 4.63 19.90
N ASN A 60 0.41 5.89 20.22
CA ASN A 60 -0.97 6.35 20.22
C ASN A 60 -1.59 6.31 18.81
N ILE A 61 -0.79 6.52 17.75
CA ILE A 61 -1.22 6.33 16.36
C ILE A 61 -1.46 4.83 16.08
N VAL A 62 -0.53 3.95 16.51
CA VAL A 62 -0.62 2.50 16.28
C VAL A 62 -1.84 1.88 16.96
N ILE A 63 -2.20 2.34 18.17
CA ILE A 63 -3.39 1.87 18.89
C ILE A 63 -4.68 2.62 18.51
N GLY A 64 -4.58 3.63 17.65
CA GLY A 64 -5.74 4.35 17.10
C GLY A 64 -6.29 5.49 17.97
N GLU A 65 -5.59 5.91 19.04
CA GLU A 65 -5.96 7.06 19.86
C GLU A 65 -5.74 8.39 19.13
N ILE A 66 -4.75 8.45 18.26
CA ILE A 66 -4.46 9.63 17.43
C ILE A 66 -4.69 9.26 15.97
N GLY A 67 -5.51 10.05 15.30
CA GLY A 67 -5.76 9.89 13.86
C GLY A 67 -4.73 10.60 12.99
N ASN A 68 -4.80 10.31 11.69
CA ASN A 68 -4.07 11.03 10.67
C ASN A 68 -4.43 12.53 10.70
N PHE A 69 -3.43 13.39 10.78
CA PHE A 69 -3.61 14.84 10.90
C PHE A 69 -4.40 15.45 9.74
N THR A 70 -4.18 14.98 8.51
CA THR A 70 -4.80 15.53 7.30
C THR A 70 -6.21 15.00 7.06
N GLU A 71 -6.42 13.69 7.25
CA GLU A 71 -7.71 13.04 6.98
C GLU A 71 -8.58 12.91 8.24
N LYS A 72 -8.04 13.18 9.43
CA LYS A 72 -8.68 13.03 10.75
C LYS A 72 -9.31 11.65 10.95
N LYS A 73 -8.67 10.62 10.40
CA LYS A 73 -9.06 9.21 10.48
C LYS A 73 -8.00 8.39 11.19
N SER A 74 -8.41 7.29 11.79
CA SER A 74 -7.48 6.32 12.37
C SER A 74 -6.48 5.81 11.32
N VAL A 75 -5.29 5.42 11.76
CA VAL A 75 -4.28 4.80 10.90
C VAL A 75 -4.42 3.30 11.02
N THR A 76 -5.00 2.66 10.01
CA THR A 76 -5.43 1.25 10.08
C THR A 76 -4.51 0.25 9.40
N HIS A 77 -3.47 0.70 8.69
CA HIS A 77 -2.57 -0.25 8.02
C HIS A 77 -1.83 -1.19 8.98
N PHE A 78 -1.63 -0.81 10.24
CA PHE A 78 -1.09 -1.68 11.28
C PHE A 78 -1.99 -2.89 11.56
N GLU A 79 -3.31 -2.70 11.48
CA GLU A 79 -4.29 -3.74 11.79
C GLU A 79 -4.32 -4.85 10.73
N TYR A 80 -4.10 -4.51 9.45
CA TYR A 80 -3.95 -5.52 8.40
C TYR A 80 -2.77 -6.46 8.70
N LYS A 81 -1.65 -5.90 9.15
CA LYS A 81 -0.43 -6.66 9.48
C LYS A 81 -0.61 -7.52 10.74
N LYS A 82 -1.39 -7.06 11.71
CA LYS A 82 -1.69 -7.82 12.94
C LYS A 82 -2.62 -9.00 12.70
N GLY A 83 -3.56 -8.88 11.74
CA GLY A 83 -4.48 -9.95 11.35
C GLY A 83 -5.46 -10.40 12.43
N ASN A 84 -5.79 -9.55 13.41
CA ASN A 84 -6.59 -9.90 14.57
C ASN A 84 -8.02 -9.32 14.56
N LYS A 85 -8.32 -8.35 13.71
CA LYS A 85 -9.66 -7.79 13.56
C LYS A 85 -10.46 -8.54 12.50
N LYS A 86 -11.69 -8.91 12.82
CA LYS A 86 -12.57 -9.74 11.99
C LYS A 86 -12.77 -9.19 10.58
N ASN A 87 -13.08 -7.90 10.45
CA ASN A 87 -13.29 -7.26 9.15
C ASN A 87 -12.04 -7.31 8.26
N PHE A 88 -10.84 -7.08 8.81
CA PHE A 88 -9.60 -7.16 8.03
C PHE A 88 -9.29 -8.60 7.58
N VAL A 89 -9.61 -9.58 8.42
CA VAL A 89 -9.49 -11.01 8.05
C VAL A 89 -10.48 -11.37 6.93
N GLU A 90 -11.69 -10.83 6.98
CA GLU A 90 -12.71 -11.03 5.94
C GLU A 90 -12.27 -10.38 4.61
N ASP A 91 -11.75 -9.15 4.65
CA ASP A 91 -11.19 -8.46 3.48
C ASP A 91 -10.06 -9.30 2.83
N GLN A 92 -9.15 -9.84 3.66
CA GLN A 92 -8.05 -10.71 3.19
C GLN A 92 -8.57 -11.99 2.54
N ARG A 93 -9.57 -12.65 3.15
CA ARG A 93 -10.18 -13.84 2.56
C ARG A 93 -10.85 -13.54 1.22
N LYS A 94 -11.55 -12.41 1.15
CA LYS A 94 -12.25 -12.00 -0.06
C LYS A 94 -11.28 -11.73 -1.20
N ILE A 95 -10.16 -11.01 -0.96
CA ILE A 95 -9.18 -10.73 -2.01
C ILE A 95 -8.49 -12.01 -2.49
N LEU A 96 -8.18 -12.94 -1.60
CA LEU A 96 -7.62 -14.24 -1.98
C LEU A 96 -8.60 -15.05 -2.83
N SER A 97 -9.88 -15.07 -2.46
CA SER A 97 -10.93 -15.72 -3.26
C SER A 97 -11.07 -15.12 -4.65
N ILE A 98 -10.99 -13.78 -4.77
CA ILE A 98 -11.01 -13.08 -6.07
C ILE A 98 -9.76 -13.42 -6.89
N ALA A 99 -8.57 -13.43 -6.26
CA ALA A 99 -7.34 -13.81 -6.94
C ALA A 99 -7.43 -15.22 -7.52
N GLU A 100 -7.93 -16.18 -6.77
CA GLU A 100 -8.15 -17.55 -7.24
C GLU A 100 -9.20 -17.62 -8.37
N LYS A 101 -10.30 -16.84 -8.27
CA LYS A 101 -11.30 -16.73 -9.34
C LYS A 101 -10.68 -16.21 -10.62
N ILE A 102 -9.86 -15.17 -10.53
CA ILE A 102 -9.17 -14.57 -11.68
C ILE A 102 -8.18 -15.58 -12.30
N LYS A 103 -7.31 -16.17 -11.50
CA LYS A 103 -6.32 -17.16 -12.00
C LYS A 103 -6.93 -18.35 -12.74
N ARG A 104 -8.12 -18.79 -12.31
CA ARG A 104 -8.80 -19.96 -12.94
C ARG A 104 -9.48 -19.63 -14.25
N ASN A 105 -9.98 -18.42 -14.41
CA ASN A 105 -10.92 -18.10 -15.48
C ASN A 105 -10.36 -17.14 -16.53
N PHE A 106 -9.25 -16.45 -16.23
CA PHE A 106 -8.71 -15.40 -17.08
C PHE A 106 -7.22 -15.61 -17.35
N LYS A 107 -6.76 -15.14 -18.51
CA LYS A 107 -5.37 -15.25 -18.93
C LYS A 107 -4.58 -13.97 -18.75
N ARG A 108 -5.27 -12.82 -18.78
CA ARG A 108 -4.69 -11.50 -18.68
C ARG A 108 -5.47 -10.67 -17.67
N VAL A 109 -4.78 -9.78 -16.95
CA VAL A 109 -5.38 -8.88 -15.97
C VAL A 109 -5.05 -7.45 -16.35
N ILE A 110 -6.08 -6.63 -16.55
CA ILE A 110 -5.93 -5.20 -16.86
C ILE A 110 -6.40 -4.41 -15.65
N ILE A 111 -5.48 -3.66 -15.03
CA ILE A 111 -5.69 -2.95 -13.78
C ILE A 111 -5.74 -1.44 -14.03
N PHE A 112 -6.90 -0.85 -13.80
CA PHE A 112 -7.10 0.59 -13.83
C PHE A 112 -6.90 1.17 -12.44
N SER A 113 -5.81 1.88 -12.23
CA SER A 113 -5.41 2.39 -10.91
C SER A 113 -4.45 3.56 -11.02
N ILE A 114 -4.35 4.38 -9.96
CA ILE A 114 -3.42 5.51 -9.91
C ILE A 114 -2.84 5.70 -8.50
N GLY A 115 -1.64 6.24 -8.41
CA GLY A 115 -0.99 6.59 -7.16
C GLY A 115 -0.84 5.41 -6.21
N GLY A 116 -1.29 5.53 -4.97
CA GLY A 116 -1.16 4.47 -3.96
C GLY A 116 -1.86 3.16 -4.31
N SER A 117 -2.90 3.20 -5.14
CA SER A 117 -3.58 1.99 -5.63
C SER A 117 -2.82 1.29 -6.76
N ASN A 118 -1.82 1.95 -7.35
CA ASN A 118 -1.00 1.43 -8.44
C ASN A 118 0.41 1.06 -8.00
N LEU A 119 1.13 1.97 -7.33
CA LEU A 119 2.57 1.85 -7.10
C LEU A 119 2.97 0.58 -6.32
N GLY A 120 2.20 0.23 -5.29
CA GLY A 120 2.43 -1.00 -4.54
C GLY A 120 2.22 -2.26 -5.39
N PRO A 121 1.05 -2.43 -6.03
CA PRO A 121 0.81 -3.53 -6.96
C PRO A 121 1.82 -3.64 -8.11
N SER A 122 2.23 -2.52 -8.73
CA SER A 122 3.26 -2.51 -9.78
C SER A 122 4.61 -3.01 -9.25
N LEU A 123 5.03 -2.57 -8.06
CA LEU A 123 6.24 -3.07 -7.41
C LEU A 123 6.18 -4.59 -7.18
N MET A 124 5.03 -5.11 -6.75
CA MET A 124 4.87 -6.57 -6.58
C MET A 124 4.95 -7.29 -7.91
N ASN A 125 4.38 -6.72 -8.97
CA ASN A 125 4.52 -7.28 -10.31
C ASN A 125 5.98 -7.33 -10.77
N ASP A 126 6.73 -6.25 -10.60
CA ASP A 126 8.13 -6.18 -11.00
C ASP A 126 9.03 -7.18 -10.25
N ILE A 127 8.72 -7.43 -8.96
CA ILE A 127 9.51 -8.34 -8.13
C ILE A 127 9.15 -9.81 -8.36
N PHE A 128 7.86 -10.13 -8.44
CA PHE A 128 7.37 -11.51 -8.33
C PHE A 128 6.85 -12.10 -9.64
N ASN A 129 6.54 -11.28 -10.66
CA ASN A 129 6.03 -11.83 -11.91
C ASN A 129 7.15 -12.43 -12.76
N LYS A 130 7.08 -13.75 -12.94
CA LYS A 130 8.00 -14.54 -13.76
C LYS A 130 7.46 -14.77 -15.19
N ASN A 131 6.60 -13.87 -15.67
CA ASN A 131 5.85 -13.95 -16.93
C ASN A 131 4.81 -15.08 -16.97
N ASP A 132 4.33 -15.53 -15.82
CA ASP A 132 3.30 -16.57 -15.73
C ASP A 132 1.88 -16.00 -15.95
N LEU A 133 1.69 -14.68 -15.72
CA LEU A 133 0.44 -13.97 -15.88
C LEU A 133 0.70 -12.60 -16.51
N GLU A 134 0.03 -12.30 -17.59
CA GLU A 134 0.09 -10.97 -18.20
C GLU A 134 -0.73 -9.98 -17.35
N ILE A 135 -0.06 -8.99 -16.76
CA ILE A 135 -0.68 -7.93 -15.97
C ILE A 135 -0.35 -6.59 -16.60
N ILE A 136 -1.38 -5.87 -17.04
CA ILE A 136 -1.28 -4.55 -17.65
C ILE A 136 -1.83 -3.52 -16.68
N PHE A 137 -1.07 -2.46 -16.42
CA PHE A 137 -1.53 -1.33 -15.63
C PHE A 137 -1.87 -0.15 -16.54
N ILE A 138 -3.05 0.43 -16.31
CA ILE A 138 -3.47 1.69 -16.92
C ILE A 138 -3.55 2.71 -15.81
N THR A 139 -2.63 3.68 -15.83
CA THR A 139 -2.35 4.57 -14.69
C THR A 139 -2.84 5.98 -14.87
N GLY A 140 -3.34 6.33 -16.05
CA GLY A 140 -3.77 7.66 -16.36
C GLY A 140 -4.91 7.73 -17.36
N SER A 141 -5.17 8.92 -17.85
CA SER A 141 -6.12 9.19 -18.91
C SER A 141 -5.46 9.45 -20.27
N ASP A 142 -4.13 9.22 -20.34
CA ASP A 142 -3.37 9.37 -21.58
C ASP A 142 -3.76 8.26 -22.56
N PRO A 143 -4.30 8.60 -23.75
CA PRO A 143 -4.66 7.63 -24.76
C PRO A 143 -3.49 6.73 -25.21
N ASP A 144 -2.27 7.21 -25.18
CA ASP A 144 -1.10 6.44 -25.60
C ASP A 144 -0.84 5.23 -24.70
N GLU A 145 -1.27 5.29 -23.42
CA GLU A 145 -1.17 4.17 -22.48
C GLU A 145 -2.05 2.96 -22.87
N TYR A 146 -3.17 3.19 -23.54
CA TYR A 146 -4.18 2.14 -23.76
C TYR A 146 -4.74 2.06 -25.17
N SER A 147 -4.32 2.90 -26.12
CA SER A 147 -4.85 2.93 -27.50
C SER A 147 -4.61 1.62 -28.26
N SER A 148 -3.56 0.85 -27.90
CA SER A 148 -3.26 -0.44 -28.48
C SER A 148 -3.93 -1.63 -27.77
N ILE A 149 -4.59 -1.38 -26.62
CA ILE A 149 -5.19 -2.45 -25.82
C ILE A 149 -6.57 -2.78 -26.38
N GLN A 150 -6.72 -4.02 -26.85
CA GLN A 150 -8.00 -4.58 -27.23
C GLN A 150 -8.45 -5.55 -26.14
N ILE A 151 -9.63 -5.34 -25.59
CA ILE A 151 -10.23 -6.21 -24.57
C ILE A 151 -10.64 -7.52 -25.20
N GLN A 152 -10.30 -8.63 -24.55
CA GLN A 152 -10.62 -10.00 -24.94
C GLN A 152 -11.61 -10.61 -23.93
N GLU A 153 -12.28 -11.69 -24.34
CA GLU A 153 -13.25 -12.38 -23.46
C GLU A 153 -12.61 -13.03 -22.23
N ASP A 154 -11.33 -13.37 -22.34
CA ASP A 154 -10.53 -13.98 -21.26
C ASP A 154 -9.67 -12.96 -20.48
N ASP A 155 -10.02 -11.67 -20.56
CA ASP A 155 -9.44 -10.62 -19.72
C ASP A 155 -10.21 -10.41 -18.41
N ALA A 156 -9.50 -10.31 -17.30
CA ALA A 156 -10.02 -9.78 -16.06
C ALA A 156 -9.77 -8.26 -16.00
N LEU A 157 -10.83 -7.48 -15.82
CA LEU A 157 -10.75 -6.02 -15.69
C LEU A 157 -10.84 -5.63 -14.22
N VAL A 158 -9.86 -4.92 -13.68
CA VAL A 158 -9.82 -4.56 -12.26
C VAL A 158 -9.81 -3.05 -12.11
N ILE A 159 -10.84 -2.49 -11.48
CA ILE A 159 -10.85 -1.08 -11.07
C ILE A 159 -10.37 -1.02 -9.61
N SER A 160 -9.17 -0.52 -9.40
CA SER A 160 -8.56 -0.38 -8.08
C SER A 160 -8.51 1.09 -7.67
N SER A 161 -9.46 1.52 -6.84
CA SER A 161 -9.58 2.91 -6.39
C SER A 161 -10.24 2.99 -5.02
N LYS A 162 -9.53 3.53 -4.02
CA LYS A 162 -10.06 3.71 -2.65
C LYS A 162 -11.42 4.43 -2.65
N SER A 163 -11.55 5.54 -3.34
CA SER A 163 -12.77 6.36 -3.34
C SER A 163 -13.83 5.88 -4.32
N PHE A 164 -13.47 5.03 -5.27
CA PHE A 164 -14.24 4.70 -6.46
C PHE A 164 -14.83 5.95 -7.15
N GLY A 165 -13.98 6.97 -7.28
CA GLY A 165 -14.36 8.29 -7.81
C GLY A 165 -13.19 9.02 -8.44
N THR A 166 -12.03 8.36 -8.59
CA THR A 166 -10.86 8.91 -9.27
C THR A 166 -11.18 9.03 -10.75
N LEU A 167 -11.24 10.26 -11.24
CA LEU A 167 -11.72 10.56 -12.58
C LEU A 167 -10.90 9.88 -13.66
N GLU A 168 -9.58 9.92 -13.53
CA GLU A 168 -8.63 9.31 -14.46
C GLU A 168 -8.86 7.80 -14.58
N THR A 169 -8.96 7.10 -13.44
CA THR A 169 -9.20 5.66 -13.38
C THR A 169 -10.53 5.27 -14.05
N LEU A 170 -11.62 5.98 -13.74
CA LEU A 170 -12.93 5.66 -14.30
C LEU A 170 -13.05 6.09 -15.77
N SER A 171 -12.37 7.17 -16.16
CA SER A 171 -12.36 7.65 -17.54
C SER A 171 -11.60 6.68 -18.45
N SER A 172 -10.40 6.23 -18.05
CA SER A 172 -9.64 5.26 -18.82
C SER A 172 -10.38 3.92 -18.94
N TYR A 173 -10.98 3.43 -17.85
CA TYR A 173 -11.82 2.23 -17.90
C TYR A 173 -12.94 2.39 -18.95
N LYS A 174 -13.70 3.48 -18.90
CA LYS A 174 -14.81 3.74 -19.85
C LYS A 174 -14.33 3.86 -21.29
N LYS A 175 -13.17 4.47 -21.51
CA LYS A 175 -12.59 4.62 -22.86
C LYS A 175 -12.11 3.27 -23.44
N VAL A 176 -11.51 2.41 -22.61
CA VAL A 176 -11.00 1.10 -23.02
C VAL A 176 -12.14 0.09 -23.20
N CYS A 177 -13.11 0.09 -22.28
CA CYS A 177 -14.21 -0.88 -22.26
C CYS A 177 -15.48 -0.38 -22.95
N GLY A 178 -15.53 0.89 -23.38
CA GLY A 178 -16.72 1.53 -23.93
C GLY A 178 -17.79 1.76 -22.85
N ASN A 179 -19.07 1.74 -23.25
CA ASN A 179 -20.19 1.90 -22.33
C ASN A 179 -20.70 0.56 -21.74
N ASN A 180 -20.02 -0.53 -22.05
CA ASN A 180 -20.42 -1.86 -21.62
C ASN A 180 -19.72 -2.21 -20.31
N PHE A 181 -20.47 -2.81 -19.40
CA PHE A 181 -19.91 -3.40 -18.19
C PHE A 181 -19.68 -4.88 -18.45
N TYR A 182 -18.42 -5.26 -18.52
CA TYR A 182 -18.08 -6.67 -18.70
C TYR A 182 -18.32 -7.42 -17.40
N HIS A 183 -18.95 -8.58 -17.49
CA HIS A 183 -19.20 -9.46 -16.35
C HIS A 183 -17.92 -9.95 -15.64
N ASN A 184 -16.77 -9.78 -16.29
CA ASN A 184 -15.43 -10.06 -15.78
C ASN A 184 -14.75 -8.84 -15.12
N THR A 185 -15.53 -7.79 -14.78
CA THR A 185 -15.02 -6.61 -14.07
C THR A 185 -15.06 -6.83 -12.57
N PHE A 186 -13.96 -6.51 -11.92
CA PHE A 186 -13.74 -6.55 -10.48
C PHE A 186 -13.47 -5.15 -9.93
N ALA A 187 -13.87 -4.89 -8.69
CA ALA A 187 -13.57 -3.64 -8.01
C ALA A 187 -12.85 -3.89 -6.69
N ILE A 188 -11.81 -3.10 -6.42
CA ILE A 188 -11.16 -3.04 -5.12
C ILE A 188 -11.29 -1.61 -4.61
N THR A 189 -12.11 -1.41 -3.57
CA THR A 189 -12.51 -0.06 -3.16
C THR A 189 -12.92 0.01 -1.69
N ALA A 190 -12.79 1.20 -1.08
CA ALA A 190 -13.41 1.47 0.21
C ALA A 190 -14.86 2.00 0.07
N ASN A 191 -15.35 2.19 -1.15
CA ASN A 191 -16.69 2.69 -1.44
C ASN A 191 -17.51 1.69 -2.27
N LYS A 192 -18.00 0.66 -1.59
CA LYS A 192 -18.76 -0.43 -2.19
C LYS A 192 -20.02 0.06 -2.92
N SER A 193 -20.73 1.05 -2.36
CA SER A 193 -21.96 1.56 -2.98
C SER A 193 -21.70 2.16 -4.36
N LYS A 194 -20.65 2.96 -4.50
CA LYS A 194 -20.29 3.51 -5.82
C LYS A 194 -19.91 2.45 -6.85
N ALA A 195 -19.29 1.35 -6.42
CA ALA A 195 -18.97 0.26 -7.33
C ALA A 195 -20.23 -0.50 -7.78
N LEU A 196 -21.19 -0.70 -6.87
CA LEU A 196 -22.51 -1.24 -7.20
C LEU A 196 -23.30 -0.32 -8.14
N ASP A 197 -23.35 0.99 -7.84
CA ASP A 197 -24.01 2.00 -8.68
C ASP A 197 -23.36 2.10 -10.07
N PHE A 198 -22.06 1.79 -10.16
CA PHE A 198 -21.33 1.72 -11.44
C PHE A 198 -21.72 0.49 -12.26
N GLY A 199 -22.36 -0.52 -11.66
CA GLY A 199 -22.84 -1.74 -12.32
C GLY A 199 -21.96 -2.97 -12.09
N ILE A 200 -21.00 -2.93 -11.15
CA ILE A 200 -20.17 -4.10 -10.83
C ILE A 200 -20.96 -5.03 -9.90
N HIS A 201 -20.95 -6.32 -10.21
CA HIS A 201 -21.61 -7.34 -9.40
C HIS A 201 -20.99 -7.42 -8.01
N GLU A 202 -21.82 -7.54 -6.98
CA GLU A 202 -21.40 -7.54 -5.57
C GLU A 202 -20.34 -8.61 -5.25
N GLU A 203 -20.44 -9.77 -5.87
CA GLU A 203 -19.47 -10.86 -5.71
C GLU A 203 -18.08 -10.52 -6.20
N ASN A 204 -17.96 -9.59 -7.17
CA ASN A 204 -16.71 -9.12 -7.74
C ASN A 204 -16.16 -7.87 -7.04
N ILE A 205 -16.79 -7.41 -5.97
CA ILE A 205 -16.33 -6.23 -5.23
C ILE A 205 -15.61 -6.69 -3.96
N VAL A 206 -14.36 -6.26 -3.80
CA VAL A 206 -13.63 -6.35 -2.54
C VAL A 206 -13.60 -4.97 -1.91
N SER A 207 -14.23 -4.85 -0.75
CA SER A 207 -14.14 -3.61 0.02
C SER A 207 -13.04 -3.69 1.07
N PHE A 208 -12.54 -2.53 1.48
CA PHE A 208 -11.56 -2.40 2.55
C PHE A 208 -11.80 -1.11 3.34
N ASP A 209 -11.15 -0.99 4.50
CA ASP A 209 -11.38 0.13 5.40
C ASP A 209 -10.97 1.48 4.79
N SER A 210 -11.88 2.46 4.82
CA SER A 210 -11.68 3.79 4.23
C SER A 210 -10.60 4.63 4.92
N SER A 211 -10.19 4.26 6.12
CA SER A 211 -9.11 4.91 6.86
C SER A 211 -7.73 4.43 6.44
N THR A 212 -7.63 3.39 5.60
CA THR A 212 -6.35 2.97 5.01
C THR A 212 -5.80 4.10 4.13
N GLY A 213 -4.65 4.65 4.51
CA GLY A 213 -3.97 5.70 3.75
C GLY A 213 -3.52 5.21 2.37
N GLY A 214 -3.64 6.05 1.33
CA GLY A 214 -3.32 5.65 -0.05
C GLY A 214 -1.93 5.02 -0.20
N ARG A 215 -0.89 5.66 0.33
CA ARG A 215 0.51 5.16 0.29
C ARG A 215 0.75 3.88 1.10
N PHE A 216 -0.13 3.57 2.05
CA PHE A 216 -0.06 2.37 2.89
C PHE A 216 -1.02 1.26 2.45
N SER A 217 -1.70 1.45 1.33
CA SER A 217 -2.72 0.50 0.85
C SER A 217 -2.15 -0.84 0.36
N ILE A 218 -0.83 -0.92 0.16
CA ILE A 218 -0.14 -2.17 -0.16
C ILE A 218 -0.41 -3.29 0.88
N TRP A 219 -0.72 -2.93 2.14
CA TRP A 219 -1.07 -3.89 3.19
C TRP A 219 -2.53 -4.36 3.13
N SER A 220 -3.36 -3.71 2.31
CA SER A 220 -4.80 -3.96 2.14
C SER A 220 -5.09 -4.80 0.90
N PRO A 221 -6.37 -5.12 0.62
CA PRO A 221 -6.80 -5.77 -0.62
C PRO A 221 -6.37 -5.09 -1.93
N ILE A 222 -5.92 -3.83 -1.90
CA ILE A 222 -5.31 -3.16 -3.07
C ILE A 222 -4.16 -4.01 -3.66
N ASN A 223 -3.49 -4.80 -2.84
CA ASN A 223 -2.39 -5.67 -3.28
C ASN A 223 -2.88 -7.02 -3.87
N LEU A 224 -3.90 -6.97 -4.72
CA LEU A 224 -4.39 -8.13 -5.48
C LEU A 224 -3.27 -8.82 -6.27
N VAL A 225 -2.34 -8.02 -6.82
CA VAL A 225 -1.26 -8.54 -7.67
C VAL A 225 -0.40 -9.56 -6.92
N LEU A 226 -0.02 -9.27 -5.68
CA LEU A 226 0.73 -10.26 -4.88
C LEU A 226 -0.09 -11.53 -4.64
N CYS A 227 -1.40 -11.40 -4.41
CA CYS A 227 -2.27 -12.58 -4.26
C CYS A 227 -2.35 -13.39 -5.56
N LEU A 228 -2.34 -12.74 -6.72
CA LEU A 228 -2.31 -13.40 -8.02
C LEU A 228 -0.99 -14.14 -8.26
N LEU A 229 0.14 -13.54 -7.93
CA LEU A 229 1.46 -14.09 -8.22
C LEU A 229 1.91 -15.13 -7.20
N GLU A 230 1.81 -14.84 -5.91
CA GLU A 230 2.37 -15.63 -4.82
C GLU A 230 1.30 -16.32 -3.94
N GLY A 231 0.00 -16.04 -4.21
CA GLY A 231 -1.11 -16.64 -3.48
C GLY A 231 -1.17 -16.23 -2.01
N GLU A 232 -1.86 -17.06 -1.23
CA GLU A 232 -2.09 -16.81 0.20
C GLU A 232 -0.78 -16.75 1.00
N LYS A 233 0.17 -17.63 0.68
CA LYS A 233 1.46 -17.68 1.38
C LYS A 233 2.23 -16.38 1.21
N GLY A 234 2.44 -15.91 -0.01
CA GLY A 234 3.18 -14.67 -0.28
C GLY A 234 2.51 -13.45 0.36
N TYR A 235 1.17 -13.38 0.31
CA TYR A 235 0.44 -12.31 0.96
C TYR A 235 0.62 -12.31 2.49
N LYS A 236 0.53 -13.48 3.13
CA LYS A 236 0.78 -13.62 4.57
C LYS A 236 2.23 -13.31 4.97
N ASP A 237 3.19 -13.73 4.16
CA ASP A 237 4.61 -13.46 4.40
C ASP A 237 4.91 -11.94 4.33
N LEU A 238 4.31 -11.21 3.37
CA LEU A 238 4.40 -9.76 3.32
C LEU A 238 3.84 -9.10 4.59
N LEU A 239 2.64 -9.49 5.02
CA LEU A 239 2.01 -8.92 6.22
C LEU A 239 2.84 -9.22 7.47
N LYS A 240 3.38 -10.42 7.58
CA LYS A 240 4.26 -10.84 8.67
C LYS A 240 5.53 -9.99 8.73
N GLY A 241 6.24 -9.84 7.61
CA GLY A 241 7.44 -9.00 7.53
C GLY A 241 7.16 -7.53 7.89
N GLY A 242 6.04 -6.99 7.41
CA GLY A 242 5.59 -5.65 7.81
C GLY A 242 5.30 -5.52 9.29
N LYS A 243 4.71 -6.55 9.92
CA LYS A 243 4.47 -6.58 11.37
C LYS A 243 5.79 -6.64 12.15
N GLU A 244 6.72 -7.49 11.74
CA GLU A 244 8.04 -7.63 12.38
C GLU A 244 8.79 -6.29 12.35
N MET A 245 8.69 -5.54 11.25
CA MET A 245 9.27 -4.20 11.16
C MET A 245 8.57 -3.19 12.06
N ASP A 246 7.22 -3.20 12.15
CA ASP A 246 6.50 -2.34 13.09
C ASP A 246 6.94 -2.63 14.54
N ASP A 247 7.06 -3.91 14.92
CA ASP A 247 7.49 -4.33 16.25
C ASP A 247 8.95 -3.89 16.55
N ALA A 248 9.81 -3.90 15.54
CA ALA A 248 11.19 -3.43 15.66
C ALA A 248 11.28 -1.89 15.85
N CYS A 249 10.43 -1.13 15.15
CA CYS A 249 10.38 0.33 15.29
C CYS A 249 9.83 0.81 16.63
N LEU A 250 9.14 -0.06 17.40
CA LEU A 250 8.55 0.25 18.69
C LEU A 250 9.44 -0.12 19.89
N LYS A 251 10.53 -0.81 19.66
CA LYS A 251 11.55 -1.16 20.67
C LYS A 251 12.57 -0.04 20.83
#